data_5c84e4a747bd815cb1602659428d0050
#
_entry.id   5c84e4a747bd815cb1602659428d0050
#
_cell.length_a   1.000
_cell.length_b   1.000
_cell.length_c   1.000
_cell.angle_alpha   90.00
_cell.angle_beta   90.00
_cell.angle_gamma   90.00
#
_symmetry.space_group_name_H-M   'P 1'
#
loop_
_entity.id
_entity.type
_entity.pdbx_description
1 polymer ?
#
loop_
_entity_poly.entity_id
_entity_poly.type
_entity_poly.pdbx_seq_one_letter_code
_entity_poly.pdbx_strand_id
1 'polypeptide(L)'
;MRRNKKTKTPENNVGRAGLLSAALSVLLLAVIGCATAVFVLNRIVISAGDDRIITEAEARRLEDVDCILVLGAGVYANKYPSAMLEDRLSQGVGLYKLGVSDRLLMSGDNSTVDYNEVKVMKDYAVKAGVPPEHVFQDHAGFSTYESIYRARDIFAAGKIVVVTQNYHMYRALYIAKSLGLDAYGVAADPRAYAGQAMRECREILARFKDVICCIFKPPPTFLGDVIPVKGNGNDTD
;
A
#
# COMPACT_ATOMS: atom_id res chain seq x y z
N MET A 1 11.35 -79.43 -15.62
CA MET A 1 10.87 -78.07 -15.84
C MET A 1 11.61 -77.10 -14.89
N ARG A 2 12.66 -76.39 -15.36
CA ARG A 2 13.43 -75.44 -14.53
C ARG A 2 12.88 -74.01 -14.82
N ARG A 3 12.29 -73.37 -13.79
CA ARG A 3 11.84 -71.95 -13.83
C ARG A 3 13.06 -71.03 -13.73
N ASN A 4 13.33 -70.29 -14.81
CA ASN A 4 14.37 -69.26 -14.85
C ASN A 4 13.88 -68.03 -14.03
N LYS A 5 14.44 -67.80 -12.85
CA LYS A 5 14.26 -66.57 -12.09
C LYS A 5 15.14 -65.48 -12.75
N LYS A 6 14.51 -64.55 -13.47
CA LYS A 6 15.17 -63.33 -13.89
C LYS A 6 15.51 -62.50 -12.66
N THR A 7 16.77 -62.44 -12.29
CA THR A 7 17.31 -61.49 -11.28
C THR A 7 17.24 -60.10 -11.87
N LYS A 8 16.37 -59.24 -11.31
CA LYS A 8 16.36 -57.78 -11.62
C LYS A 8 17.66 -57.19 -11.17
N THR A 9 18.43 -56.63 -12.08
CA THR A 9 19.69 -55.93 -11.85
C THR A 9 19.48 -54.65 -11.00
N PRO A 10 20.31 -54.38 -9.99
CA PRO A 10 20.21 -53.22 -9.09
C PRO A 10 20.61 -51.87 -9.68
N GLU A 11 21.10 -51.82 -10.91
CA GLU A 11 21.66 -50.63 -11.55
C GLU A 11 20.69 -49.45 -11.77
N ASN A 12 19.37 -49.70 -11.87
CA ASN A 12 18.38 -48.65 -12.12
C ASN A 12 18.04 -47.80 -10.87
N ASN A 13 18.39 -48.22 -9.67
CA ASN A 13 18.05 -47.51 -8.44
C ASN A 13 19.07 -46.43 -8.07
N VAL A 14 20.34 -46.62 -8.37
CA VAL A 14 21.44 -45.65 -8.09
C VAL A 14 21.29 -44.41 -8.99
N GLY A 15 20.98 -44.61 -10.26
CA GLY A 15 20.75 -43.48 -11.17
C GLY A 15 19.52 -42.63 -10.81
N ARG A 16 18.43 -43.27 -10.36
CA ARG A 16 17.23 -42.56 -9.89
C ARG A 16 17.46 -41.79 -8.59
N ALA A 17 18.21 -42.33 -7.64
CA ALA A 17 18.55 -41.63 -6.41
C ALA A 17 19.45 -40.42 -6.67
N GLY A 18 20.41 -40.50 -7.60
CA GLY A 18 21.23 -39.37 -8.03
C GLY A 18 20.44 -38.26 -8.73
N LEU A 19 19.51 -38.62 -9.60
CA LEU A 19 18.62 -37.67 -10.26
C LEU A 19 17.69 -36.95 -9.26
N LEU A 20 17.14 -37.70 -8.29
CA LEU A 20 16.30 -37.11 -7.23
C LEU A 20 17.07 -36.17 -6.32
N SER A 21 18.30 -36.51 -5.94
CA SER A 21 19.14 -35.63 -5.13
C SER A 21 19.54 -34.36 -5.86
N ALA A 22 19.87 -34.44 -7.15
CA ALA A 22 20.13 -33.28 -7.98
C ALA A 22 18.92 -32.38 -8.14
N ALA A 23 17.73 -32.95 -8.40
CA ALA A 23 16.48 -32.19 -8.48
C ALA A 23 16.13 -31.48 -7.16
N LEU A 24 16.31 -32.17 -6.02
CA LEU A 24 16.12 -31.58 -4.70
C LEU A 24 17.12 -30.45 -4.42
N SER A 25 18.37 -30.58 -4.82
CA SER A 25 19.37 -29.52 -4.68
C SER A 25 19.03 -28.30 -5.53
N VAL A 26 18.59 -28.49 -6.77
CA VAL A 26 18.16 -27.38 -7.65
C VAL A 26 16.93 -26.68 -7.06
N LEU A 27 15.96 -27.46 -6.56
CA LEU A 27 14.78 -26.90 -5.91
C LEU A 27 15.16 -26.09 -4.65
N LEU A 28 16.04 -26.62 -3.81
CA LEU A 28 16.52 -25.92 -2.62
C LEU A 28 17.23 -24.62 -2.97
N LEU A 29 18.10 -24.63 -3.98
CA LEU A 29 18.79 -23.42 -4.46
C LEU A 29 17.79 -22.39 -5.02
N ALA A 30 16.76 -22.83 -5.75
CA ALA A 30 15.69 -21.96 -6.25
C ALA A 30 14.90 -21.31 -5.09
N VAL A 31 14.55 -22.09 -4.06
CA VAL A 31 13.86 -21.57 -2.87
C VAL A 31 14.72 -20.55 -2.12
N ILE A 32 16.01 -20.85 -1.92
CA ILE A 32 16.94 -19.91 -1.28
C ILE A 32 17.07 -18.63 -2.11
N GLY A 33 17.20 -18.76 -3.43
CA GLY A 33 17.28 -17.61 -4.34
C GLY A 33 16.04 -16.73 -4.28
N CYS A 34 14.84 -17.33 -4.30
CA CYS A 34 13.59 -16.61 -4.14
C CYS A 34 13.46 -15.91 -2.78
N ALA A 35 13.80 -16.61 -1.70
CA ALA A 35 13.77 -16.03 -0.35
C ALA A 35 14.72 -14.84 -0.21
N THR A 36 15.93 -14.98 -0.76
CA THR A 36 16.92 -13.89 -0.80
C THR A 36 16.42 -12.69 -1.60
N ALA A 37 15.82 -12.92 -2.77
CA ALA A 37 15.26 -11.85 -3.59
C ALA A 37 14.15 -11.12 -2.85
N VAL A 38 13.20 -11.83 -2.23
CA VAL A 38 12.14 -11.23 -1.41
C VAL A 38 12.71 -10.41 -0.25
N PHE A 39 13.72 -10.94 0.44
CA PHE A 39 14.37 -10.24 1.54
C PHE A 39 15.04 -8.95 1.06
N VAL A 40 15.84 -9.01 -0.01
CA VAL A 40 16.53 -7.83 -0.57
C VAL A 40 15.54 -6.77 -1.04
N LEU A 41 14.49 -7.16 -1.80
CA LEU A 41 13.47 -6.23 -2.25
C LEU A 41 12.72 -5.59 -1.08
N ASN A 42 12.39 -6.37 -0.04
CA ASN A 42 11.77 -5.83 1.17
C ASN A 42 12.69 -4.79 1.85
N ARG A 43 14.00 -5.04 1.93
CA ARG A 43 14.96 -4.07 2.47
C ARG A 43 15.07 -2.80 1.63
N ILE A 44 15.05 -2.91 0.30
CA ILE A 44 15.04 -1.76 -0.62
C ILE A 44 13.81 -0.89 -0.38
N VAL A 45 12.61 -1.48 -0.28
CA VAL A 45 11.38 -0.73 -0.03
C VAL A 45 11.41 -0.01 1.32
N ILE A 46 11.89 -0.68 2.38
CA ILE A 46 12.00 -0.07 3.72
C ILE A 46 12.99 1.10 3.67
N SER A 47 14.19 0.89 3.15
CA SER A 47 15.23 1.93 3.14
C SER A 47 14.87 3.15 2.27
N ALA A 48 14.01 2.97 1.27
CA ALA A 48 13.58 4.05 0.39
C ALA A 48 12.61 5.04 1.04
N GLY A 49 11.95 4.64 2.15
CA GLY A 49 10.97 5.47 2.84
C GLY A 49 11.38 5.88 4.26
N ASP A 50 12.46 5.31 4.80
CA ASP A 50 12.80 5.45 6.22
C ASP A 50 13.07 6.92 6.63
N ASP A 51 13.77 7.67 5.81
CA ASP A 51 14.09 9.09 5.99
C ASP A 51 12.93 10.04 5.66
N ARG A 52 11.81 9.51 5.17
CA ARG A 52 10.60 10.26 4.80
C ARG A 52 9.43 10.04 5.75
N ILE A 53 9.58 9.17 6.77
CA ILE A 53 8.62 9.02 7.85
C ILE A 53 8.96 10.07 8.90
N ILE A 54 8.03 10.98 9.14
CA ILE A 54 8.24 12.16 9.97
C ILE A 54 7.18 12.29 11.06
N THR A 55 7.47 13.08 12.06
CA THR A 55 6.54 13.45 13.12
C THR A 55 5.56 14.54 12.65
N GLU A 56 4.45 14.74 13.37
CA GLU A 56 3.53 15.87 13.15
C GLU A 56 4.23 17.23 13.24
N ALA A 57 5.17 17.37 14.16
CA ALA A 57 5.93 18.60 14.36
C ALA A 57 6.85 18.91 13.16
N GLU A 58 7.40 17.89 12.53
CA GLU A 58 8.18 18.02 11.30
C GLU A 58 7.27 18.27 10.10
N ALA A 59 6.14 17.56 10.01
CA ALA A 59 5.16 17.76 8.95
C ALA A 59 4.63 19.20 8.91
N ARG A 60 4.42 19.82 10.08
CA ARG A 60 4.02 21.24 10.19
C ARG A 60 5.04 22.22 9.63
N ARG A 61 6.30 21.82 9.47
CA ARG A 61 7.38 22.67 8.93
C ARG A 61 7.54 22.53 7.42
N LEU A 62 6.81 21.60 6.81
CA LEU A 62 6.80 21.44 5.37
C LEU A 62 6.08 22.62 4.73
N GLU A 63 6.64 23.10 3.64
CA GLU A 63 6.04 24.16 2.82
C GLU A 63 5.48 23.54 1.53
N ASP A 64 4.46 24.17 0.97
CA ASP A 64 3.86 23.83 -0.33
C ASP A 64 3.36 22.35 -0.42
N VAL A 65 2.76 21.83 0.66
CA VAL A 65 2.11 20.52 0.65
C VAL A 65 0.76 20.64 -0.06
N ASP A 66 0.63 20.00 -1.22
CA ASP A 66 -0.59 20.06 -2.04
C ASP A 66 -1.78 19.39 -1.35
N CYS A 67 -1.59 18.23 -0.69
CA CYS A 67 -2.62 17.58 0.10
C CYS A 67 -2.07 16.59 1.13
N ILE A 68 -2.92 16.27 2.11
CA ILE A 68 -2.76 15.15 3.03
C ILE A 68 -3.55 13.97 2.44
N LEU A 69 -2.84 12.93 1.97
CA LEU A 69 -3.44 11.71 1.42
C LEU A 69 -3.72 10.71 2.54
N VAL A 70 -4.99 10.47 2.83
CA VAL A 70 -5.44 9.46 3.81
C VAL A 70 -5.83 8.19 3.05
N LEU A 71 -5.09 7.10 3.32
CA LEU A 71 -5.35 5.80 2.69
C LEU A 71 -6.45 5.03 3.42
N GLY A 72 -7.36 4.39 2.68
CA GLY A 72 -8.42 3.54 3.20
C GLY A 72 -7.93 2.32 3.99
N ALA A 73 -8.72 1.86 4.94
CA ALA A 73 -8.44 0.67 5.78
C ALA A 73 -9.71 -0.12 6.14
N GLY A 74 -10.80 0.12 5.42
CA GLY A 74 -12.05 -0.59 5.53
C GLY A 74 -13.10 0.09 6.41
N VAL A 75 -14.37 -0.12 6.05
CA VAL A 75 -15.56 0.36 6.76
C VAL A 75 -16.49 -0.79 7.11
N TYR A 76 -17.26 -0.64 8.19
CA TYR A 76 -18.29 -1.58 8.61
C TYR A 76 -19.67 -1.06 8.27
N ALA A 77 -20.51 -1.93 7.70
CA ALA A 77 -21.87 -1.62 7.32
C ALA A 77 -22.00 -0.32 6.49
N ASN A 78 -20.97 -0.01 5.69
CA ASN A 78 -20.90 1.22 4.86
C ASN A 78 -21.17 2.52 5.64
N LYS A 79 -20.89 2.53 6.93
CA LYS A 79 -21.25 3.63 7.83
C LYS A 79 -20.19 3.98 8.85
N TYR A 80 -19.47 3.00 9.35
CA TYR A 80 -18.50 3.20 10.43
C TYR A 80 -17.09 2.86 9.95
N PRO A 81 -16.09 3.72 10.18
CA PRO A 81 -14.71 3.37 9.89
C PRO A 81 -14.26 2.18 10.75
N SER A 82 -13.38 1.34 10.22
CA SER A 82 -12.64 0.39 11.04
C SER A 82 -11.75 1.15 12.04
N ALA A 83 -11.33 0.51 13.14
CA ALA A 83 -10.44 1.16 14.11
C ALA A 83 -9.16 1.71 13.47
N MET A 84 -8.60 0.99 12.48
CA MET A 84 -7.43 1.44 11.72
C MET A 84 -7.74 2.66 10.84
N LEU A 85 -8.89 2.67 10.19
CA LEU A 85 -9.33 3.79 9.37
C LEU A 85 -9.64 5.02 10.23
N GLU A 86 -10.31 4.83 11.37
CA GLU A 86 -10.59 5.90 12.34
C GLU A 86 -9.31 6.60 12.80
N ASP A 87 -8.27 5.83 13.12
CA ASP A 87 -6.98 6.39 13.52
C ASP A 87 -6.30 7.17 12.38
N ARG A 88 -6.39 6.67 11.13
CA ARG A 88 -5.90 7.43 9.96
C ARG A 88 -6.67 8.73 9.75
N LEU A 89 -7.99 8.67 9.86
CA LEU A 89 -8.85 9.85 9.72
C LEU A 89 -8.57 10.89 10.81
N SER A 90 -8.45 10.45 12.06
CA SER A 90 -8.08 11.32 13.19
C SER A 90 -6.73 12.00 12.94
N GLN A 91 -5.72 11.23 12.51
CA GLN A 91 -4.39 11.73 12.18
C GLN A 91 -4.43 12.74 11.02
N GLY A 92 -5.13 12.40 9.92
CA GLY A 92 -5.25 13.27 8.75
C GLY A 92 -5.94 14.60 9.07
N VAL A 93 -7.05 14.55 9.82
CA VAL A 93 -7.75 15.74 10.31
C VAL A 93 -6.88 16.54 11.28
N GLY A 94 -6.09 15.87 12.12
CA GLY A 94 -5.12 16.51 13.01
C GLY A 94 -4.09 17.33 12.22
N LEU A 95 -3.48 16.74 11.20
CA LEU A 95 -2.51 17.41 10.33
C LEU A 95 -3.13 18.59 9.56
N TYR A 96 -4.37 18.44 9.08
CA TYR A 96 -5.12 19.52 8.46
C TYR A 96 -5.29 20.71 9.44
N LYS A 97 -5.72 20.44 10.67
CA LYS A 97 -5.89 21.48 11.70
C LYS A 97 -4.57 22.12 12.15
N LEU A 98 -3.46 21.41 12.02
CA LEU A 98 -2.10 21.94 12.24
C LEU A 98 -1.60 22.80 11.09
N GLY A 99 -2.34 22.88 9.97
CA GLY A 99 -1.98 23.68 8.80
C GLY A 99 -0.90 23.07 7.92
N VAL A 100 -0.74 21.74 7.94
CA VAL A 100 0.20 21.02 7.06
C VAL A 100 -0.21 21.15 5.60
N SER A 101 -1.51 21.07 5.33
CA SER A 101 -2.15 21.41 4.05
C SER A 101 -3.60 21.79 4.30
N ASP A 102 -4.17 22.59 3.42
CA ASP A 102 -5.59 22.94 3.43
C ASP A 102 -6.45 21.97 2.60
N ARG A 103 -5.90 20.84 2.19
CA ARG A 103 -6.58 19.82 1.38
C ARG A 103 -6.38 18.44 1.96
N LEU A 104 -7.49 17.69 2.05
CA LEU A 104 -7.52 16.27 2.38
C LEU A 104 -7.92 15.47 1.13
N LEU A 105 -7.13 14.49 0.75
CA LEU A 105 -7.46 13.52 -0.29
C LEU A 105 -7.76 12.16 0.37
N MET A 106 -9.01 11.77 0.37
CA MET A 106 -9.50 10.48 0.90
C MET A 106 -9.48 9.46 -0.22
N SER A 107 -8.55 8.50 -0.17
CA SER A 107 -8.43 7.47 -1.20
C SER A 107 -8.73 6.10 -0.63
N GLY A 108 -9.72 5.43 -1.21
CA GLY A 108 -10.22 4.14 -0.74
C GLY A 108 -11.02 3.39 -1.79
N ASP A 109 -11.58 2.27 -1.38
CA ASP A 109 -12.35 1.39 -2.24
C ASP A 109 -13.82 1.84 -2.32
N ASN A 110 -14.33 1.95 -3.55
CA ASN A 110 -15.73 2.14 -3.89
C ASN A 110 -16.13 1.20 -5.05
N SER A 111 -15.62 -0.04 -5.02
CA SER A 111 -15.79 -1.00 -6.12
C SER A 111 -17.17 -1.64 -6.21
N THR A 112 -17.99 -1.53 -5.16
CA THR A 112 -19.34 -2.10 -5.13
C THR A 112 -20.38 -1.08 -4.68
N VAL A 113 -21.61 -1.23 -5.17
CA VAL A 113 -22.76 -0.32 -4.86
C VAL A 113 -23.01 -0.21 -3.35
N ASP A 114 -22.76 -1.29 -2.61
CA ASP A 114 -22.99 -1.36 -1.16
C ASP A 114 -21.74 -1.06 -0.33
N TYR A 115 -20.64 -0.57 -0.94
CA TYR A 115 -19.41 -0.27 -0.25
C TYR A 115 -18.79 1.04 -0.75
N ASN A 116 -18.93 2.11 0.04
CA ASN A 116 -18.37 3.42 -0.27
C ASN A 116 -17.53 3.92 0.92
N GLU A 117 -16.28 3.51 0.94
CA GLU A 117 -15.33 3.86 1.99
C GLU A 117 -15.04 5.36 2.01
N VAL A 118 -14.82 5.97 0.82
CA VAL A 118 -14.39 7.36 0.72
C VAL A 118 -15.48 8.34 1.17
N LYS A 119 -16.77 7.99 0.99
CA LYS A 119 -17.86 8.77 1.54
C LYS A 119 -17.83 8.79 3.08
N VAL A 120 -17.60 7.63 3.72
CA VAL A 120 -17.48 7.56 5.19
C VAL A 120 -16.28 8.38 5.67
N MET A 121 -15.17 8.38 4.91
CA MET A 121 -13.98 9.16 5.20
C MET A 121 -14.26 10.67 5.11
N LYS A 122 -14.94 11.14 4.05
CA LYS A 122 -15.37 12.55 3.90
C LYS A 122 -16.31 12.97 5.00
N ASP A 123 -17.36 12.16 5.28
CA ASP A 123 -18.33 12.44 6.34
C ASP A 123 -17.65 12.56 7.72
N TYR A 124 -16.63 11.75 8.00
CA TYR A 124 -15.83 11.86 9.23
C TYR A 124 -15.10 13.20 9.32
N ALA A 125 -14.39 13.59 8.25
CA ALA A 125 -13.63 14.84 8.23
C ALA A 125 -14.54 16.06 8.37
N VAL A 126 -15.68 16.08 7.66
CA VAL A 126 -16.66 17.15 7.73
C VAL A 126 -17.28 17.25 9.14
N LYS A 127 -17.64 16.13 9.77
CA LYS A 127 -18.09 16.11 11.18
C LYS A 127 -17.04 16.62 12.16
N ALA A 128 -15.75 16.43 11.83
CA ALA A 128 -14.64 16.95 12.63
C ALA A 128 -14.34 18.44 12.37
N GLY A 129 -15.14 19.11 11.52
CA GLY A 129 -15.06 20.55 11.24
C GLY A 129 -14.19 20.93 10.04
N VAL A 130 -13.83 19.98 9.16
CA VAL A 130 -13.16 20.30 7.89
C VAL A 130 -14.22 20.74 6.88
N PRO A 131 -14.06 21.88 6.18
CA PRO A 131 -14.99 22.30 5.12
C PRO A 131 -15.10 21.23 4.02
N PRO A 132 -16.30 20.89 3.55
CA PRO A 132 -16.48 19.82 2.56
C PRO A 132 -15.76 20.09 1.24
N GLU A 133 -15.61 21.36 0.84
CA GLU A 133 -14.85 21.79 -0.34
C GLU A 133 -13.32 21.54 -0.23
N HIS A 134 -12.81 21.26 0.97
CA HIS A 134 -11.40 20.92 1.20
C HIS A 134 -11.16 19.40 1.24
N VAL A 135 -12.22 18.58 1.13
CA VAL A 135 -12.13 17.11 1.21
C VAL A 135 -12.45 16.49 -0.14
N PHE A 136 -11.42 15.97 -0.78
CA PHE A 136 -11.51 15.27 -2.06
C PHE A 136 -11.70 13.77 -1.85
N GLN A 137 -12.48 13.13 -2.72
CA GLN A 137 -12.74 11.69 -2.69
C GLN A 137 -12.13 11.02 -3.91
N ASP A 138 -11.20 10.11 -3.69
CA ASP A 138 -10.67 9.21 -4.71
C ASP A 138 -11.40 7.86 -4.64
N HIS A 139 -12.43 7.70 -5.45
CA HIS A 139 -13.31 6.52 -5.50
C HIS A 139 -12.67 5.28 -6.15
N ALA A 140 -11.49 5.41 -6.73
CA ALA A 140 -10.81 4.33 -7.44
C ALA A 140 -9.42 4.02 -6.88
N GLY A 141 -9.22 4.27 -5.59
CA GLY A 141 -8.01 3.89 -4.86
C GLY A 141 -8.01 2.41 -4.42
N PHE A 142 -8.20 1.47 -5.37
CA PHE A 142 -8.35 0.03 -5.06
C PHE A 142 -7.07 -0.64 -4.58
N SER A 143 -5.94 0.00 -4.73
CA SER A 143 -4.65 -0.42 -4.20
C SER A 143 -3.80 0.80 -3.85
N THR A 144 -2.77 0.59 -3.01
CA THR A 144 -1.85 1.67 -2.66
C THR A 144 -1.15 2.26 -3.87
N TYR A 145 -0.82 1.42 -4.86
CA TYR A 145 -0.25 1.88 -6.13
C TYR A 145 -1.21 2.82 -6.87
N GLU A 146 -2.47 2.43 -7.00
CA GLU A 146 -3.48 3.25 -7.69
C GLU A 146 -3.79 4.53 -6.93
N SER A 147 -3.92 4.48 -5.60
CA SER A 147 -4.13 5.68 -4.77
C SER A 147 -3.04 6.73 -5.02
N ILE A 148 -1.77 6.33 -5.03
CA ILE A 148 -0.65 7.24 -5.23
C ILE A 148 -0.50 7.67 -6.70
N TYR A 149 -0.74 6.76 -7.65
CA TYR A 149 -0.78 7.09 -9.07
C TYR A 149 -1.83 8.16 -9.34
N ARG A 150 -3.05 7.98 -8.81
CA ARG A 150 -4.17 8.89 -9.00
C ARG A 150 -3.97 10.21 -8.26
N ALA A 151 -3.35 10.22 -7.08
CA ALA A 151 -2.96 11.45 -6.40
C ALA A 151 -2.09 12.35 -7.30
N ARG A 152 -1.16 11.76 -8.06
CA ARG A 152 -0.31 12.48 -9.01
C ARG A 152 -1.07 12.90 -10.27
N ASP A 153 -1.75 11.97 -10.95
CA ASP A 153 -2.22 12.17 -12.33
C ASP A 153 -3.65 12.70 -12.39
N ILE A 154 -4.52 12.29 -11.47
CA ILE A 154 -5.91 12.76 -11.42
C ILE A 154 -6.03 14.00 -10.53
N PHE A 155 -5.43 13.95 -9.35
CA PHE A 155 -5.51 15.07 -8.40
C PHE A 155 -4.38 16.09 -8.56
N ALA A 156 -3.49 15.88 -9.53
CA ALA A 156 -2.39 16.78 -9.89
C ALA A 156 -1.53 17.23 -8.69
N ALA A 157 -1.37 16.35 -7.69
CA ALA A 157 -0.55 16.63 -6.52
C ALA A 157 0.93 16.37 -6.84
N GLY A 158 1.82 17.27 -6.43
CA GLY A 158 3.26 17.13 -6.55
C GLY A 158 3.95 16.79 -5.23
N LYS A 159 3.54 17.46 -4.12
CA LYS A 159 4.01 17.19 -2.77
C LYS A 159 2.87 16.76 -1.87
N ILE A 160 3.00 15.60 -1.22
CA ILE A 160 1.94 15.03 -0.38
C ILE A 160 2.47 14.57 0.98
N VAL A 161 1.57 14.58 1.99
CA VAL A 161 1.79 13.88 3.24
C VAL A 161 0.84 12.69 3.30
N VAL A 162 1.41 11.47 3.32
CA VAL A 162 0.64 10.22 3.38
C VAL A 162 0.34 9.86 4.83
N VAL A 163 -0.90 9.50 5.11
CA VAL A 163 -1.36 9.02 6.42
C VAL A 163 -1.80 7.57 6.32
N THR A 164 -1.09 6.70 7.01
CA THR A 164 -1.39 5.27 7.13
C THR A 164 -0.65 4.69 8.35
N GLN A 165 -0.82 3.37 8.65
CA GLN A 165 -0.03 2.72 9.70
C GLN A 165 1.42 2.50 9.27
N ASN A 166 2.33 2.49 10.25
CA ASN A 166 3.77 2.43 10.02
C ASN A 166 4.21 1.22 9.17
N TYR A 167 3.66 0.02 9.42
CA TYR A 167 4.01 -1.19 8.65
C TYR A 167 3.71 -1.03 7.15
N HIS A 168 2.71 -0.24 6.78
CA HIS A 168 2.27 0.06 5.41
C HIS A 168 3.00 1.27 4.80
N MET A 169 3.48 2.19 5.63
CA MET A 169 4.05 3.48 5.23
C MET A 169 5.22 3.33 4.26
N TYR A 170 6.15 2.40 4.54
CA TYR A 170 7.32 2.16 3.68
C TYR A 170 6.94 1.86 2.23
N ARG A 171 5.88 1.06 2.03
CA ARG A 171 5.39 0.72 0.68
C ARG A 171 4.77 1.92 -0.01
N ALA A 172 3.95 2.70 0.68
CA ALA A 172 3.35 3.91 0.14
C ALA A 172 4.41 4.92 -0.30
N LEU A 173 5.41 5.18 0.54
CA LEU A 173 6.51 6.11 0.23
C LEU A 173 7.40 5.61 -0.91
N TYR A 174 7.67 4.28 -0.98
CA TYR A 174 8.40 3.69 -2.10
C TYR A 174 7.67 3.90 -3.43
N ILE A 175 6.35 3.67 -3.47
CA ILE A 175 5.53 3.89 -4.66
C ILE A 175 5.55 5.37 -5.04
N ALA A 176 5.33 6.28 -4.08
CA ALA A 176 5.34 7.72 -4.32
C ALA A 176 6.65 8.18 -4.96
N LYS A 177 7.79 7.79 -4.38
CA LYS A 177 9.12 8.07 -4.92
C LYS A 177 9.30 7.51 -6.34
N SER A 178 8.87 6.28 -6.57
CA SER A 178 8.98 5.61 -7.88
C SER A 178 8.13 6.27 -8.97
N LEU A 179 7.02 6.88 -8.58
CA LEU A 179 6.14 7.66 -9.45
C LEU A 179 6.53 9.14 -9.57
N GLY A 180 7.54 9.60 -8.83
CA GLY A 180 8.07 10.96 -8.91
C GLY A 180 7.33 11.99 -8.04
N LEU A 181 6.56 11.55 -7.03
CA LEU A 181 5.97 12.42 -6.02
C LEU A 181 6.97 12.75 -4.90
N ASP A 182 6.97 14.00 -4.45
CA ASP A 182 7.63 14.40 -3.20
C ASP A 182 6.70 14.05 -2.03
N ALA A 183 6.94 12.91 -1.39
CA ALA A 183 6.06 12.38 -0.37
C ALA A 183 6.77 12.22 0.97
N TYR A 184 6.04 12.58 2.03
CA TYR A 184 6.37 12.32 3.42
C TYR A 184 5.27 11.48 4.05
N GLY A 185 5.57 10.78 5.14
CA GLY A 185 4.61 9.93 5.84
C GLY A 185 4.48 10.30 7.29
N VAL A 186 3.24 10.37 7.80
CA VAL A 186 2.95 10.48 9.23
C VAL A 186 2.15 9.26 9.65
N ALA A 187 2.72 8.47 10.56
CA ALA A 187 2.12 7.20 10.99
C ALA A 187 0.90 7.42 11.89
N ALA A 188 -0.13 6.59 11.68
CA ALA A 188 -1.38 6.60 12.46
C ALA A 188 -1.49 5.32 13.31
N ASP A 189 -0.61 5.18 14.31
CA ASP A 189 -0.52 3.99 15.18
C ASP A 189 -0.67 4.36 16.67
N PRO A 190 -1.80 4.96 17.10
CA PRO A 190 -2.00 5.33 18.52
C PRO A 190 -2.27 4.11 19.39
N ARG A 191 -2.57 2.96 18.80
CA ARG A 191 -2.93 1.70 19.47
C ARG A 191 -2.39 0.48 18.76
N ALA A 192 -2.31 -0.65 19.48
CA ALA A 192 -2.01 -1.95 18.88
C ALA A 192 -3.29 -2.57 18.26
N TYR A 193 -3.15 -3.22 17.09
CA TYR A 193 -4.25 -3.87 16.39
C TYR A 193 -4.10 -5.39 16.43
N ALA A 194 -5.20 -6.12 16.65
CA ALA A 194 -5.20 -7.58 16.58
C ALA A 194 -4.76 -8.06 15.17
N GLY A 195 -3.97 -9.14 15.10
CA GLY A 195 -3.52 -9.73 13.83
C GLY A 195 -2.37 -8.98 13.13
N GLN A 196 -1.58 -8.20 13.86
CA GLN A 196 -0.46 -7.43 13.30
C GLN A 196 0.55 -8.30 12.53
N ALA A 197 0.95 -9.47 13.09
CA ALA A 197 1.90 -10.37 12.44
C ALA A 197 1.42 -10.84 11.05
N MET A 198 0.12 -11.14 10.91
CA MET A 198 -0.45 -11.54 9.62
C MET A 198 -0.41 -10.40 8.61
N ARG A 199 -0.66 -9.16 9.05
CA ARG A 199 -0.56 -7.97 8.20
C ARG A 199 0.88 -7.73 7.74
N GLU A 200 1.85 -7.87 8.62
CA GLU A 200 3.27 -7.74 8.27
C GLU A 200 3.71 -8.80 7.27
N CYS A 201 3.30 -10.06 7.44
CA CYS A 201 3.55 -11.11 6.45
C CYS A 201 2.92 -10.79 5.08
N ARG A 202 1.66 -10.32 5.07
CA ARG A 202 0.98 -9.90 3.83
C ARG A 202 1.69 -8.71 3.19
N GLU A 203 2.21 -7.80 3.99
CA GLU A 203 2.90 -6.61 3.51
C GLU A 203 4.21 -6.94 2.77
N ILE A 204 4.94 -7.99 3.19
CA ILE A 204 6.13 -8.47 2.46
C ILE A 204 5.76 -8.85 1.02
N LEU A 205 4.66 -9.58 0.83
CA LEU A 205 4.18 -9.97 -0.51
C LEU A 205 3.64 -8.76 -1.29
N ALA A 206 2.96 -7.83 -0.61
CA ALA A 206 2.46 -6.62 -1.22
C ALA A 206 3.60 -5.71 -1.70
N ARG A 207 4.68 -5.58 -0.94
CA ARG A 207 5.89 -4.85 -1.35
C ARG A 207 6.51 -5.45 -2.60
N PHE A 208 6.61 -6.78 -2.68
CA PHE A 208 7.11 -7.46 -3.88
C PHE A 208 6.25 -7.14 -5.11
N LYS A 209 4.92 -7.27 -5.00
CA LYS A 209 3.97 -6.93 -6.07
C LYS A 209 4.16 -5.48 -6.52
N ASP A 210 4.23 -4.54 -5.58
CA ASP A 210 4.25 -3.12 -5.89
C ASP A 210 5.62 -2.65 -6.43
N VAL A 211 6.72 -3.35 -6.11
CA VAL A 211 8.00 -3.16 -6.81
C VAL A 211 7.84 -3.46 -8.31
N ILE A 212 7.16 -4.55 -8.66
CA ILE A 212 6.88 -4.90 -10.06
C ILE A 212 6.01 -3.82 -10.71
N CYS A 213 4.95 -3.36 -10.05
CA CYS A 213 4.12 -2.26 -10.52
C CYS A 213 4.94 -0.97 -10.74
N CYS A 214 5.87 -0.66 -9.84
CA CYS A 214 6.74 0.52 -9.97
C CYS A 214 7.75 0.42 -11.13
N ILE A 215 8.16 -0.78 -11.52
CA ILE A 215 9.03 -1.00 -12.68
C ILE A 215 8.26 -0.81 -13.99
N PHE A 216 7.11 -1.45 -14.11
CA PHE A 216 6.32 -1.45 -15.35
C PHE A 216 5.37 -0.25 -15.47
N LYS A 217 5.02 0.38 -14.36
CA LYS A 217 4.13 1.55 -14.25
C LYS A 217 2.81 1.39 -15.02
N PRO A 218 2.06 0.28 -14.80
CA PRO A 218 0.78 0.11 -15.48
C PRO A 218 -0.16 1.25 -15.10
N PRO A 219 -1.05 1.68 -16.01
CA PRO A 219 -2.09 2.63 -15.66
C PRO A 219 -3.02 2.04 -14.59
N PRO A 220 -3.66 2.86 -13.75
CA PRO A 220 -4.64 2.38 -12.79
C PRO A 220 -5.89 1.85 -13.51
N THR A 221 -6.72 1.10 -12.80
CA THR A 221 -7.96 0.50 -13.33
C THR A 221 -8.88 1.56 -13.93
N PHE A 222 -8.99 2.72 -13.27
CA PHE A 222 -9.74 3.87 -13.79
C PHE A 222 -8.87 5.13 -13.73
N LEU A 223 -8.69 5.80 -14.88
CA LEU A 223 -8.05 7.10 -14.94
C LEU A 223 -9.07 8.20 -14.58
N GLY A 224 -10.07 8.41 -15.41
CA GLY A 224 -10.99 9.53 -15.28
C GLY A 224 -10.40 10.88 -15.72
N ASP A 225 -11.19 11.94 -15.57
CA ASP A 225 -10.76 13.30 -15.83
C ASP A 225 -9.86 13.83 -14.70
N VAL A 226 -9.03 14.82 -15.02
CA VAL A 226 -8.16 15.47 -14.03
C VAL A 226 -9.00 16.41 -13.17
N ILE A 227 -8.98 16.20 -11.86
CA ILE A 227 -9.64 17.02 -10.84
C ILE A 227 -8.55 17.52 -9.88
N PRO A 228 -7.91 18.67 -10.15
CA PRO A 228 -6.78 19.13 -9.36
C PRO A 228 -7.17 19.34 -7.88
N VAL A 229 -6.35 18.85 -6.96
CA VAL A 229 -6.59 18.96 -5.51
C VAL A 229 -6.63 20.43 -5.03
N LYS A 230 -6.16 21.37 -5.85
CA LYS A 230 -6.28 22.82 -5.61
C LYS A 230 -7.66 23.40 -5.95
N GLY A 231 -8.55 22.60 -6.53
CA GLY A 231 -9.93 22.97 -6.87
C GLY A 231 -10.91 22.83 -5.69
N ASN A 232 -12.13 22.39 -5.99
CA ASN A 232 -13.21 22.20 -5.01
C ASN A 232 -13.43 20.71 -4.76
N GLY A 233 -13.33 20.25 -3.51
CA GLY A 233 -13.52 18.86 -3.12
C GLY A 233 -14.93 18.32 -3.37
N ASN A 234 -15.93 19.20 -3.52
CA ASN A 234 -17.29 18.79 -3.85
C ASN A 234 -17.42 18.34 -5.32
N ASP A 235 -16.45 18.64 -6.18
CA ASP A 235 -16.41 18.16 -7.57
C ASP A 235 -16.15 16.66 -7.66
N THR A 236 -15.82 16.03 -6.52
CA THR A 236 -15.54 14.58 -6.38
C THR A 236 -16.67 13.81 -5.69
N ASP A 237 -17.82 14.42 -5.40
CA ASP A 237 -18.97 13.79 -4.70
C ASP A 237 -19.75 12.82 -5.59
#